data_18feda0dea78716495d882820a387acc
#
_entry.id   18feda0dea78716495d882820a387acc
#
_cell.length_a   1.000
_cell.length_b   1.000
_cell.length_c   1.000
_cell.angle_alpha   90.00
_cell.angle_beta   90.00
_cell.angle_gamma   90.00
#
_symmetry.space_group_name_H-M   'P 1'
#
loop_
_entity.id
_entity.type
_entity.pdbx_description
1 polymer ?
#
loop_
_entity_poly.entity_id
_entity_poly.type
_entity_poly.pdbx_seq_one_letter_code
_entity_poly.pdbx_strand_id
1 'polypeptide(L)'
;MGLFDTLLGNASETSAEAVNEELMPILAANESVTAAFKLVRDLSVFTTKRLILIDKQGLTGRKVNYHSIPYKSITQFVVETAGHFDTDAELKIWLSGKADAIEIELSASSAQEVQRNLATQLFA
;
A
#
# COMPACT_ATOMS: atom_id res chain seq x y z
N MET A 1 -15.09 -14.83 3.81
CA MET A 1 -14.39 -14.21 2.72
C MET A 1 -13.29 -13.31 3.22
N GLY A 2 -12.15 -13.40 2.58
CA GLY A 2 -11.02 -12.61 2.99
C GLY A 2 -11.01 -11.24 2.32
N LEU A 3 -10.11 -10.40 2.78
CA LEU A 3 -9.86 -9.08 2.25
C LEU A 3 -9.69 -9.08 0.73
N PHE A 4 -8.87 -10.00 0.23
CA PHE A 4 -8.57 -10.05 -1.20
C PHE A 4 -9.77 -10.47 -2.03
N ASP A 5 -10.60 -11.36 -1.50
CA ASP A 5 -11.80 -11.78 -2.22
C ASP A 5 -12.76 -10.63 -2.41
N THR A 6 -12.92 -9.82 -1.39
CA THR A 6 -13.80 -8.66 -1.42
C THR A 6 -13.31 -7.61 -2.41
N LEU A 7 -12.00 -7.44 -2.50
CA LEU A 7 -11.40 -6.35 -3.26
C LEU A 7 -10.91 -6.73 -4.64
N LEU A 8 -11.02 -8.00 -5.02
CA LEU A 8 -10.47 -8.48 -6.28
C LEU A 8 -11.01 -7.81 -7.54
N GLY A 9 -12.21 -7.27 -7.48
CA GLY A 9 -12.80 -6.60 -8.62
C GLY A 9 -12.18 -5.27 -8.96
N ASN A 10 -11.40 -4.68 -8.07
CA ASN A 10 -10.84 -3.35 -8.26
C ASN A 10 -9.44 -3.42 -8.84
N ALA A 11 -9.19 -2.64 -9.88
CA ALA A 11 -7.92 -2.68 -10.58
C ALA A 11 -6.84 -1.86 -9.87
N SER A 12 -7.20 -0.76 -9.26
CA SER A 12 -6.22 0.15 -8.68
C SER A 12 -6.64 0.60 -7.28
N GLU A 13 -7.34 1.70 -7.20
CA GLU A 13 -7.81 2.20 -5.91
C GLU A 13 -8.97 1.36 -5.40
N THR A 14 -9.00 1.10 -4.10
CA THR A 14 -10.09 0.35 -3.49
C THR A 14 -10.65 1.15 -2.32
N SER A 15 -11.81 0.72 -1.83
CA SER A 15 -12.54 1.46 -0.79
C SER A 15 -11.78 1.45 0.54
N ALA A 16 -11.47 2.63 1.05
CA ALA A 16 -10.83 2.76 2.35
C ALA A 16 -11.73 2.22 3.46
N GLU A 17 -13.03 2.41 3.33
CA GLU A 17 -13.98 1.90 4.32
C GLU A 17 -13.99 0.39 4.41
N ALA A 18 -14.01 -0.28 3.26
CA ALA A 18 -14.01 -1.74 3.23
C ALA A 18 -12.72 -2.30 3.81
N VAL A 19 -11.59 -1.68 3.46
CA VAL A 19 -10.29 -2.11 3.98
C VAL A 19 -10.21 -1.85 5.48
N ASN A 20 -10.74 -0.73 5.94
CA ASN A 20 -10.73 -0.40 7.35
C ASN A 20 -11.50 -1.46 8.15
N GLU A 21 -12.65 -1.90 7.67
CA GLU A 21 -13.42 -2.93 8.34
C GLU A 21 -12.63 -4.24 8.42
N GLU A 22 -12.03 -4.63 7.32
CA GLU A 22 -11.27 -5.89 7.28
C GLU A 22 -10.05 -5.85 8.21
N LEU A 23 -9.43 -4.69 8.36
CA LEU A 23 -8.22 -4.56 9.18
C LEU A 23 -8.49 -4.17 10.62
N MET A 24 -9.74 -3.94 10.99
CA MET A 24 -10.07 -3.56 12.36
C MET A 24 -9.37 -4.39 13.44
N PRO A 25 -9.29 -5.73 13.30
CA PRO A 25 -8.64 -6.53 14.33
C PRO A 25 -7.16 -6.21 14.55
N ILE A 26 -6.48 -5.60 13.59
CA ILE A 26 -5.05 -5.29 13.73
C ILE A 26 -4.76 -3.80 13.83
N LEU A 27 -5.76 -2.95 13.66
CA LEU A 27 -5.56 -1.51 13.77
C LEU A 27 -5.43 -1.10 15.23
N ALA A 28 -4.59 -0.10 15.48
CA ALA A 28 -4.46 0.48 16.81
C ALA A 28 -5.70 1.31 17.15
N ALA A 29 -5.84 1.61 18.44
CA ALA A 29 -6.89 2.54 18.87
C ALA A 29 -6.67 3.88 18.17
N ASN A 30 -7.74 4.47 17.68
CA ASN A 30 -7.69 5.75 16.98
C ASN A 30 -6.93 5.71 15.65
N GLU A 31 -6.73 4.52 15.11
CA GLU A 31 -6.15 4.36 13.79
C GLU A 31 -7.24 4.03 12.79
N SER A 32 -7.19 4.65 11.63
CA SER A 32 -8.14 4.34 10.56
C SER A 32 -7.46 4.36 9.21
N VAL A 33 -7.99 3.60 8.28
CA VAL A 33 -7.49 3.53 6.91
C VAL A 33 -7.93 4.78 6.17
N THR A 34 -6.97 5.45 5.51
CA THR A 34 -7.26 6.64 4.72
C THR A 34 -7.27 6.37 3.22
N ALA A 35 -6.52 5.38 2.78
CA ALA A 35 -6.48 5.02 1.36
C ALA A 35 -5.93 3.61 1.22
N ALA A 36 -6.28 2.94 0.13
CA ALA A 36 -5.76 1.62 -0.16
C ALA A 36 -5.65 1.45 -1.67
N PHE A 37 -4.56 0.82 -2.11
CA PHE A 37 -4.27 0.61 -3.51
C PHE A 37 -3.90 -0.85 -3.73
N LYS A 38 -4.58 -1.48 -4.68
CA LYS A 38 -4.44 -2.90 -4.91
C LYS A 38 -3.79 -3.18 -6.26
N LEU A 39 -2.90 -4.14 -6.30
CA LEU A 39 -2.35 -4.66 -7.55
C LEU A 39 -2.19 -6.17 -7.41
N VAL A 40 -2.94 -6.92 -8.20
CA VAL A 40 -2.93 -8.38 -8.23
C VAL A 40 -3.08 -8.97 -6.82
N ARG A 41 -1.97 -9.35 -6.18
CA ARG A 41 -1.98 -9.97 -4.85
C ARG A 41 -1.54 -9.03 -3.75
N ASP A 42 -1.11 -7.85 -4.12
CA ASP A 42 -0.56 -6.90 -3.17
C ASP A 42 -1.56 -5.79 -2.86
N LEU A 43 -1.52 -5.35 -1.63
CA LEU A 43 -2.36 -4.24 -1.20
C LEU A 43 -1.50 -3.29 -0.39
N SER A 44 -1.49 -2.02 -0.80
CA SER A 44 -0.79 -0.97 -0.07
C SER A 44 -1.81 -0.12 0.66
N VAL A 45 -1.76 -0.14 1.97
CA VAL A 45 -2.77 0.51 2.81
C VAL A 45 -2.14 1.67 3.57
N PHE A 46 -2.72 2.85 3.40
CA PHE A 46 -2.32 4.02 4.18
C PHE A 46 -3.31 4.19 5.33
N THR A 47 -2.79 4.28 6.53
CA THR A 47 -3.61 4.59 7.70
C THR A 47 -3.19 5.94 8.25
N THR A 48 -3.87 6.37 9.30
CA THR A 48 -3.50 7.61 9.98
C THR A 48 -2.15 7.53 10.67
N LYS A 49 -1.60 6.31 10.84
CA LYS A 49 -0.38 6.08 11.62
C LYS A 49 0.74 5.37 10.90
N ARG A 50 0.44 4.56 9.89
CA ARG A 50 1.45 3.72 9.23
C ARG A 50 1.06 3.38 7.81
N LEU A 51 2.05 2.89 7.08
CA LEU A 51 1.83 2.24 5.79
C LEU A 51 1.86 0.74 6.05
N ILE A 52 0.85 0.02 5.57
CA ILE A 52 0.80 -1.43 5.71
C ILE A 52 0.88 -2.04 4.31
N LEU A 53 1.91 -2.83 4.08
CA LEU A 53 2.05 -3.57 2.82
C LEU A 53 1.57 -4.98 3.06
N ILE A 54 0.53 -5.37 2.35
CA ILE A 54 -0.08 -6.68 2.51
C ILE A 54 0.20 -7.49 1.26
N ASP A 55 0.81 -8.64 1.43
CA ASP A 55 1.22 -9.50 0.34
C ASP A 55 0.65 -10.90 0.57
N LYS A 56 -0.16 -11.34 -0.37
CA LYS A 56 -0.77 -12.67 -0.33
C LYS A 56 0.17 -13.64 -1.03
N GLN A 57 0.74 -14.54 -0.26
CA GLN A 57 1.78 -15.45 -0.75
C GLN A 57 1.29 -16.88 -0.91
N GLY A 58 2.10 -17.66 -1.68
CA GLY A 58 1.85 -19.06 -1.88
C GLY A 58 0.86 -19.34 -3.01
N LEU A 59 0.86 -20.56 -3.48
CA LEU A 59 -0.01 -20.98 -4.58
C LEU A 59 -1.49 -20.83 -4.25
N THR A 60 -1.84 -21.11 -3.01
CA THR A 60 -3.22 -21.03 -2.56
C THR A 60 -3.58 -19.66 -2.00
N GLY A 61 -2.58 -18.80 -1.81
CA GLY A 61 -2.80 -17.50 -1.21
C GLY A 61 -3.18 -17.53 0.26
N ARG A 62 -2.87 -18.61 0.96
CA ARG A 62 -3.20 -18.75 2.38
C ARG A 62 -2.27 -17.97 3.28
N LYS A 63 -1.02 -17.83 2.86
CA LYS A 63 -0.03 -17.11 3.63
C LYS A 63 -0.11 -15.63 3.29
N VAL A 64 -0.36 -14.81 4.28
CA VAL A 64 -0.48 -13.36 4.08
C VAL A 64 0.56 -12.67 4.94
N ASN A 65 1.32 -11.79 4.32
CA ASN A 65 2.35 -11.03 4.99
C ASN A 65 1.85 -9.61 5.21
N TYR A 66 1.85 -9.15 6.44
CA TYR A 66 1.46 -7.79 6.81
C TYR A 66 2.71 -7.05 7.28
N HIS A 67 3.20 -6.15 6.45
CA HIS A 67 4.41 -5.39 6.79
C HIS A 67 4.01 -3.96 7.16
N SER A 68 4.08 -3.65 8.43
CA SER A 68 3.71 -2.33 8.96
C SER A 68 4.94 -1.44 9.05
N ILE A 69 4.84 -0.26 8.46
CA ILE A 69 5.95 0.68 8.36
C ILE A 69 5.50 2.01 8.96
N PRO A 70 6.08 2.42 10.11
CA PRO A 70 5.78 3.75 10.64
C PRO A 70 6.23 4.81 9.64
N TYR A 71 5.43 5.83 9.43
CA TYR A 71 5.80 6.86 8.46
C TYR A 71 7.14 7.52 8.77
N LYS A 72 7.43 7.71 10.04
CA LYS A 72 8.69 8.34 10.45
C LYS A 72 9.92 7.50 10.11
N SER A 73 9.74 6.23 9.79
CA SER A 73 10.86 5.37 9.38
C SER A 73 11.18 5.51 7.90
N ILE A 74 10.33 6.15 7.14
CA ILE A 74 10.56 6.34 5.70
C ILE A 74 11.39 7.60 5.52
N THR A 75 12.57 7.43 4.93
CA THR A 75 13.51 8.55 4.73
C THR A 75 13.31 9.23 3.38
N GLN A 76 12.92 8.47 2.37
CA GLN A 76 12.68 9.01 1.03
C GLN A 76 11.88 8.01 0.21
N PHE A 77 11.28 8.49 -0.84
CA PHE A 77 10.58 7.62 -1.78
C PHE A 77 10.76 8.12 -3.21
N VAL A 78 10.62 7.21 -4.16
CA VAL A 78 10.68 7.52 -5.58
C VAL A 78 9.48 6.84 -6.23
N VAL A 79 8.75 7.58 -7.05
CA VAL A 79 7.68 6.99 -7.86
C VAL A 79 8.09 7.14 -9.31
N GLU A 80 8.27 6.01 -9.98
CA GLU A 80 8.57 5.97 -11.39
C GLU A 80 7.30 5.66 -12.16
N THR A 81 6.95 6.54 -13.06
CA THR A 81 5.81 6.33 -13.95
C THR A 81 6.34 5.88 -15.28
N ALA A 82 5.68 4.89 -15.86
CA ALA A 82 6.08 4.39 -17.16
C ALA A 82 5.57 5.29 -18.27
N GLY A 83 6.02 5.04 -19.50
CA GLY A 83 5.61 5.81 -20.64
C GLY A 83 4.14 5.62 -20.99
N HIS A 84 3.71 6.25 -22.09
CA HIS A 84 2.30 6.30 -22.48
C HIS A 84 1.57 4.97 -22.58
N PHE A 85 2.29 3.92 -22.89
CA PHE A 85 1.66 2.63 -23.15
C PHE A 85 1.73 1.67 -21.99
N ASP A 86 2.39 2.07 -20.94
CA ASP A 86 2.50 1.19 -19.77
C ASP A 86 1.38 1.46 -18.78
N THR A 87 0.90 0.38 -18.20
CA THR A 87 -0.16 0.46 -17.20
C THR A 87 0.40 0.39 -15.79
N ASP A 88 1.72 0.20 -15.67
CA ASP A 88 2.38 -0.01 -14.40
C ASP A 88 3.24 1.17 -13.99
N ALA A 89 3.36 1.35 -12.69
CA ALA A 89 4.27 2.30 -12.09
C ALA A 89 4.99 1.57 -10.96
N GLU A 90 6.07 2.16 -10.47
CA GLU A 90 6.82 1.55 -9.37
C GLU A 90 7.08 2.56 -8.29
N LEU A 91 6.86 2.13 -7.06
CA LEU A 91 7.19 2.91 -5.87
C LEU A 91 8.37 2.26 -5.19
N LYS A 92 9.37 3.08 -4.85
CA LYS A 92 10.50 2.64 -4.04
C LYS A 92 10.52 3.48 -2.79
N ILE A 93 10.64 2.84 -1.64
CA ILE A 93 10.77 3.53 -0.37
C ILE A 93 12.00 3.03 0.37
N TRP A 94 12.68 3.94 1.05
CA TRP A 94 13.85 3.59 1.87
C TRP A 94 13.51 3.83 3.32
N LEU A 95 13.86 2.86 4.15
CA LEU A 95 13.64 2.96 5.58
C LEU A 95 14.94 3.33 6.28
N SER A 96 14.82 4.03 7.40
CA SER A 96 15.96 4.41 8.22
C SER A 96 16.77 3.17 8.60
N GLY A 97 18.08 3.24 8.38
CA GLY A 97 18.98 2.15 8.72
C GLY A 97 19.03 1.01 7.72
N LYS A 98 18.34 1.13 6.62
CA LYS A 98 18.33 0.09 5.58
C LYS A 98 18.95 0.62 4.30
N ALA A 99 19.80 -0.19 3.67
CA ALA A 99 20.45 0.20 2.43
C ALA A 99 19.57 -0.01 1.21
N ASP A 100 18.76 -1.07 1.23
CA ASP A 100 17.95 -1.44 0.07
C ASP A 100 16.55 -0.89 0.17
N ALA A 101 16.05 -0.42 -0.97
CA ALA A 101 14.67 0.08 -1.05
C ALA A 101 13.68 -1.07 -1.05
N ILE A 102 12.50 -0.81 -0.52
CA ILE A 102 11.36 -1.68 -0.71
C ILE A 102 10.71 -1.26 -2.02
N GLU A 103 10.52 -2.23 -2.92
CA GLU A 103 9.95 -1.96 -4.23
C GLU A 103 8.51 -2.47 -4.28
N ILE A 104 7.62 -1.61 -4.70
CA ILE A 104 6.19 -1.90 -4.73
C ILE A 104 5.65 -1.54 -6.11
N GLU A 105 5.01 -2.51 -6.75
CA GLU A 105 4.37 -2.24 -8.03
C GLU A 105 3.02 -1.56 -7.80
N LEU A 106 2.70 -0.63 -8.69
CA LEU A 106 1.44 0.11 -8.65
C LEU A 106 0.84 0.10 -10.04
N SER A 107 -0.46 0.29 -10.11
CA SER A 107 -1.05 0.63 -11.40
C SER A 107 -0.70 2.09 -11.69
N ALA A 108 -0.52 2.41 -12.96
CA ALA A 108 -0.17 3.77 -13.36
C ALA A 108 -1.22 4.78 -12.89
N SER A 109 -2.48 4.37 -12.84
CA SER A 109 -3.55 5.26 -12.39
C SER A 109 -3.47 5.61 -10.91
N SER A 110 -2.75 4.83 -10.11
CA SER A 110 -2.60 5.07 -8.68
C SER A 110 -1.40 5.91 -8.33
N ALA A 111 -0.47 6.10 -9.28
CA ALA A 111 0.83 6.72 -8.97
C ALA A 111 0.72 8.09 -8.32
N GLN A 112 -0.17 8.92 -8.82
CA GLN A 112 -0.36 10.28 -8.31
C GLN A 112 -0.90 10.28 -6.89
N GLU A 113 -1.92 9.47 -6.63
CA GLU A 113 -2.54 9.40 -5.32
C GLU A 113 -1.60 8.79 -4.28
N VAL A 114 -0.81 7.80 -4.66
CA VAL A 114 0.17 7.22 -3.76
C VAL A 114 1.21 8.26 -3.36
N GLN A 115 1.72 9.04 -4.33
CA GLN A 115 2.65 10.12 -4.04
C GLN A 115 2.04 11.12 -3.07
N ARG A 116 0.79 11.50 -3.31
CA ARG A 116 0.10 12.46 -2.48
C ARG A 116 -0.09 11.96 -1.06
N ASN A 117 -0.45 10.69 -0.91
CA ASN A 117 -0.60 10.09 0.41
C ASN A 117 0.72 10.08 1.18
N LEU A 118 1.81 9.69 0.51
CA LEU A 118 3.12 9.70 1.13
C LEU A 118 3.54 11.12 1.51
N ALA A 119 3.36 12.08 0.60
CA ALA A 119 3.69 13.46 0.87
C ALA A 119 2.92 14.01 2.07
N THR A 120 1.64 13.70 2.15
CA THR A 120 0.80 14.13 3.25
C THR A 120 1.32 13.62 4.58
N GLN A 121 1.74 12.36 4.61
CA GLN A 121 2.19 11.74 5.86
C GLN A 121 3.63 12.13 6.22
N LEU A 122 4.50 12.25 5.24
CA LEU A 122 5.92 12.48 5.51
C LEU A 122 6.28 13.95 5.68
N PHE A 123 5.58 14.82 4.98
CA PHE A 123 5.94 16.24 4.92
C PHE A 123 4.93 17.15 5.60
N ALA A 124 4.13 16.59 6.46
CA ALA A 124 3.12 17.35 7.18
C ALA A 124 3.73 18.36 8.16
#